data_dae2e3d898520df5ed5826d6990b2cd0
#
_entry.id   dae2e3d898520df5ed5826d6990b2cd0
#
_cell.length_a   1.000
_cell.length_b   1.000
_cell.length_c   1.000
_cell.angle_alpha   90.00
_cell.angle_beta   90.00
_cell.angle_gamma   90.00
#
_symmetry.space_group_name_H-M   'P 1'
#
loop_
_entity.id
_entity.type
_entity.pdbx_description
1 polymer ?
#
loop_
_entity_poly.entity_id
_entity_poly.type
_entity_poly.pdbx_seq_one_letter_code
_entity_poly.pdbx_strand_id
1 'polypeptide(L)'
;MVRRTKLNRLLLSILLCLGLAACSTTGEQTSTKIEESPKTTVDTPDVDTEITKDKTDVVQPVTPEPVQPKPEVKPEPKPKPPPVKTAEGKLILGSEEWVYIPGLDQSFKSKIDSGATTSSISAVDVVPFEREGKDWVKFRIEHNKISSQEISLPILRWAKIKQANSAESQKRPVITAWIQVGDIKEKADFTLTDRKHLEYPVILGQSFFRDIAIVDVSRKFVQSKKK
;
A
#
# COMPACT_ATOMS: atom_id res chain seq x y z
N MET A 1 53.31 9.49 -42.57
CA MET A 1 54.22 8.33 -42.50
C MET A 1 53.46 7.25 -41.69
N VAL A 2 52.84 6.33 -42.38
CA VAL A 2 53.00 4.87 -42.36
C VAL A 2 52.31 4.16 -41.18
N ARG A 3 51.07 3.60 -41.43
CA ARG A 3 50.72 2.16 -41.57
C ARG A 3 50.92 1.34 -40.27
N ARG A 4 50.03 0.46 -39.82
CA ARG A 4 49.35 -0.74 -40.40
C ARG A 4 48.40 -1.34 -39.36
N THR A 5 47.18 -1.58 -39.69
CA THR A 5 46.49 -2.88 -39.88
C THR A 5 46.99 -4.07 -39.05
N LYS A 6 46.07 -4.69 -38.32
CA LYS A 6 45.94 -6.15 -38.20
C LYS A 6 44.51 -6.53 -37.87
N LEU A 7 43.81 -6.83 -38.83
CA LEU A 7 42.89 -7.88 -39.21
C LEU A 7 43.48 -9.27 -38.92
N ASN A 8 42.61 -10.15 -38.48
CA ASN A 8 42.67 -11.59 -38.41
C ASN A 8 42.74 -12.19 -36.99
N ARG A 9 41.64 -12.85 -36.57
CA ARG A 9 41.58 -14.31 -36.69
C ARG A 9 40.18 -14.81 -36.43
N LEU A 10 39.56 -15.20 -37.50
CA LEU A 10 38.49 -16.17 -37.63
C LEU A 10 39.06 -17.56 -37.31
N LEU A 11 38.55 -18.29 -36.36
CA LEU A 11 38.68 -19.74 -36.23
C LEU A 11 37.44 -20.25 -35.55
N LEU A 12 36.52 -20.69 -36.27
CA LEU A 12 35.88 -21.91 -36.61
C LEU A 12 36.27 -23.08 -35.66
N SER A 13 35.39 -23.47 -34.80
CA SER A 13 35.34 -24.84 -34.23
C SER A 13 33.90 -25.29 -34.06
N ILE A 14 33.47 -26.01 -35.05
CA ILE A 14 32.32 -26.89 -35.05
C ILE A 14 32.73 -28.13 -34.25
N LEU A 15 31.99 -28.45 -33.16
CA LEU A 15 31.99 -29.80 -32.65
C LEU A 15 30.57 -30.26 -32.39
N LEU A 16 30.17 -31.14 -33.24
CA LEU A 16 28.99 -31.95 -33.27
C LEU A 16 29.08 -33.05 -32.20
N CYS A 17 28.15 -33.14 -31.28
CA CYS A 17 27.90 -34.37 -30.54
C CYS A 17 26.41 -34.65 -30.49
N LEU A 18 26.00 -35.62 -31.28
CA LEU A 18 24.76 -36.37 -31.13
C LEU A 18 24.83 -37.21 -29.86
N GLY A 19 23.72 -37.31 -29.15
CA GLY A 19 23.55 -38.27 -28.07
C GLY A 19 22.10 -38.33 -27.63
N LEU A 20 21.44 -39.33 -28.15
CA LEU A 20 20.13 -39.87 -27.80
C LEU A 20 19.91 -40.10 -26.32
N ALA A 21 18.70 -39.88 -25.82
CA ALA A 21 17.88 -40.96 -25.24
C ALA A 21 16.53 -40.41 -24.77
N ALA A 22 15.49 -41.00 -25.30
CA ALA A 22 14.10 -40.90 -24.88
C ALA A 22 13.90 -41.56 -23.51
N CYS A 23 13.06 -40.94 -22.66
CA CYS A 23 12.24 -41.64 -21.69
C CYS A 23 10.90 -40.95 -21.61
N SER A 24 9.95 -41.52 -22.32
CA SER A 24 8.52 -41.32 -22.11
C SER A 24 8.12 -41.98 -20.81
N THR A 25 7.51 -41.20 -19.90
CA THR A 25 6.71 -41.78 -18.83
C THR A 25 5.35 -41.10 -18.87
N THR A 26 4.40 -41.85 -19.36
CA THR A 26 2.96 -41.65 -19.30
C THR A 26 2.55 -41.67 -17.85
N GLY A 27 2.03 -40.59 -17.35
CA GLY A 27 1.43 -40.44 -16.02
C GLY A 27 0.03 -39.88 -16.16
N GLU A 28 -0.87 -40.71 -15.86
CA GLU A 28 -2.33 -40.79 -15.91
C GLU A 28 -3.01 -39.50 -15.35
N GLN A 29 -3.95 -39.01 -16.11
CA GLN A 29 -4.94 -38.03 -15.70
C GLN A 29 -5.86 -38.66 -14.65
N THR A 30 -5.84 -38.14 -13.44
CA THR A 30 -6.93 -38.32 -12.49
C THR A 30 -7.71 -37.02 -12.38
N SER A 31 -8.79 -36.94 -13.12
CA SER A 31 -9.83 -35.94 -12.96
C SER A 31 -10.55 -36.20 -11.65
N THR A 32 -10.26 -35.39 -10.64
CA THR A 32 -11.12 -35.34 -9.46
C THR A 32 -12.17 -34.27 -9.66
N LYS A 33 -13.36 -34.72 -10.00
CA LYS A 33 -14.63 -34.01 -10.03
C LYS A 33 -14.98 -33.66 -8.60
N ILE A 34 -14.93 -32.38 -8.25
CA ILE A 34 -15.46 -31.90 -6.95
C ILE A 34 -16.94 -31.62 -7.16
N GLU A 35 -17.74 -32.41 -6.46
CA GLU A 35 -19.18 -32.31 -6.38
C GLU A 35 -19.61 -31.01 -5.70
N GLU A 36 -20.62 -30.48 -6.29
CA GLU A 36 -21.46 -29.37 -5.84
C GLU A 36 -22.07 -29.68 -4.47
N SER A 37 -21.82 -28.81 -3.49
CA SER A 37 -22.43 -28.90 -2.15
C SER A 37 -23.79 -28.22 -2.13
N PRO A 38 -24.80 -28.79 -1.49
CA PRO A 38 -26.18 -28.34 -1.64
C PRO A 38 -26.49 -27.09 -0.82
N LYS A 39 -27.26 -26.25 -1.46
CA LYS A 39 -27.92 -25.04 -0.96
C LYS A 39 -28.87 -25.39 0.18
N THR A 40 -28.54 -25.00 1.40
CA THR A 40 -29.45 -25.09 2.53
C THR A 40 -30.30 -23.82 2.59
N THR A 41 -31.54 -23.95 2.18
CA THR A 41 -32.63 -23.02 2.47
C THR A 41 -33.01 -23.18 3.95
N VAL A 42 -32.92 -22.10 4.70
CA VAL A 42 -33.50 -22.04 6.05
C VAL A 42 -34.81 -21.25 5.95
N ASP A 43 -35.90 -21.97 6.18
CA ASP A 43 -37.23 -21.45 6.36
C ASP A 43 -37.33 -20.52 7.56
N THR A 44 -38.05 -19.44 7.38
CA THR A 44 -38.49 -18.52 8.42
C THR A 44 -39.84 -19.04 8.92
N PRO A 45 -40.05 -19.23 10.22
CA PRO A 45 -41.39 -19.35 10.71
C PRO A 45 -41.97 -18.00 11.10
N ASP A 46 -43.08 -17.65 10.45
CA ASP A 46 -44.04 -16.65 10.90
C ASP A 46 -44.58 -17.05 12.29
N VAL A 47 -44.59 -16.08 13.17
CA VAL A 47 -45.39 -16.19 14.41
C VAL A 47 -46.30 -14.96 14.48
N ASP A 48 -47.52 -15.16 14.07
CA ASP A 48 -48.67 -14.36 14.47
C ASP A 48 -48.79 -14.36 15.98
N THR A 49 -48.92 -13.20 16.58
CA THR A 49 -49.42 -13.09 17.95
C THR A 49 -50.49 -12.03 18.02
N GLU A 50 -51.63 -12.55 18.29
CA GLU A 50 -52.92 -11.93 18.54
C GLU A 50 -52.89 -10.82 19.59
N ILE A 51 -53.67 -9.81 19.30
CA ILE A 51 -54.02 -8.70 20.18
C ILE A 51 -55.10 -9.22 21.16
N THR A 52 -54.83 -9.20 22.44
CA THR A 52 -55.90 -9.26 23.44
C THR A 52 -55.92 -7.97 24.24
N LYS A 53 -57.02 -7.25 24.06
CA LYS A 53 -57.49 -6.20 24.96
C LYS A 53 -58.04 -6.87 26.22
N ASP A 54 -57.76 -6.38 27.37
CA ASP A 54 -58.76 -5.86 28.33
C ASP A 54 -58.19 -5.61 29.73
N LYS A 55 -58.68 -4.57 30.31
CA LYS A 55 -59.05 -4.21 31.69
C LYS A 55 -58.18 -3.19 32.43
N THR A 56 -58.82 -2.06 32.45
CA THR A 56 -58.88 -1.04 33.51
C THR A 56 -58.81 -1.62 34.89
N ASP A 57 -57.88 -1.15 35.76
CA ASP A 57 -58.19 -0.96 37.16
C ASP A 57 -57.27 0.07 37.86
N VAL A 58 -57.95 1.03 38.47
CA VAL A 58 -57.74 1.71 39.75
C VAL A 58 -56.42 2.46 39.96
N VAL A 59 -56.53 3.78 39.74
CA VAL A 59 -55.63 4.80 40.25
C VAL A 59 -55.74 4.89 41.78
N GLN A 60 -54.65 4.51 42.48
CA GLN A 60 -54.43 4.94 43.86
C GLN A 60 -53.54 6.19 43.89
N PRO A 61 -53.83 7.18 44.74
CA PRO A 61 -52.99 8.37 44.85
C PRO A 61 -51.70 8.03 45.60
N VAL A 62 -50.58 8.04 44.89
CA VAL A 62 -49.23 7.93 45.50
C VAL A 62 -48.85 9.31 46.02
N THR A 63 -48.63 9.35 47.31
CA THR A 63 -48.02 10.46 48.06
C THR A 63 -46.63 10.74 47.48
N PRO A 64 -46.25 12.00 47.22
CA PRO A 64 -44.92 12.29 46.73
C PRO A 64 -43.85 12.06 47.81
N GLU A 65 -43.02 11.07 47.55
CA GLU A 65 -41.79 10.82 48.33
C GLU A 65 -40.78 11.96 48.08
N PRO A 66 -40.06 12.44 49.14
CA PRO A 66 -39.10 13.52 48.97
C PRO A 66 -37.99 13.12 48.03
N VAL A 67 -37.88 13.84 46.88
CA VAL A 67 -36.82 13.67 45.89
C VAL A 67 -35.47 14.02 46.58
N GLN A 68 -34.69 12.99 46.87
CA GLN A 68 -33.29 13.18 47.30
C GLN A 68 -32.51 13.84 46.14
N PRO A 69 -31.69 14.84 46.39
CA PRO A 69 -30.89 15.42 45.32
C PRO A 69 -29.96 14.36 44.75
N LYS A 70 -30.11 14.09 43.43
CA LYS A 70 -29.26 13.20 42.65
C LYS A 70 -27.81 13.71 42.78
N PRO A 71 -26.85 12.83 43.15
CA PRO A 71 -25.45 13.26 43.23
C PRO A 71 -25.00 13.88 41.88
N GLU A 72 -24.44 15.08 41.97
CA GLU A 72 -23.86 15.79 40.82
C GLU A 72 -22.72 14.94 40.27
N VAL A 73 -22.94 14.33 39.12
CA VAL A 73 -21.94 13.52 38.43
C VAL A 73 -20.87 14.50 37.93
N LYS A 74 -19.75 14.52 38.64
CA LYS A 74 -18.56 15.27 38.25
C LYS A 74 -18.20 14.83 36.80
N PRO A 75 -18.02 15.77 35.85
CA PRO A 75 -17.70 15.45 34.47
C PRO A 75 -16.47 14.53 34.42
N GLU A 76 -16.63 13.33 33.84
CA GLU A 76 -15.48 12.46 33.59
C GLU A 76 -14.46 13.17 32.72
N PRO A 77 -13.15 13.08 33.05
CA PRO A 77 -12.11 13.70 32.23
C PRO A 77 -12.19 13.15 30.81
N LYS A 78 -12.32 14.04 29.82
CA LYS A 78 -12.28 13.64 28.39
C LYS A 78 -11.04 12.79 28.14
N PRO A 79 -11.16 11.62 27.48
CA PRO A 79 -10.02 10.76 27.19
C PRO A 79 -8.94 11.54 26.44
N LYS A 80 -7.70 11.44 26.91
CA LYS A 80 -6.56 12.08 26.24
C LYS A 80 -6.42 11.48 24.83
N PRO A 81 -6.13 12.31 23.82
CA PRO A 81 -5.90 11.80 22.47
C PRO A 81 -4.76 10.76 22.49
N PRO A 82 -4.89 9.66 21.71
CA PRO A 82 -3.87 8.63 21.70
C PRO A 82 -2.54 9.18 21.17
N PRO A 83 -1.39 8.66 21.67
CA PRO A 83 -0.07 9.18 21.33
C PRO A 83 0.20 9.05 19.84
N VAL A 84 0.97 9.97 19.28
CA VAL A 84 1.45 10.00 17.90
C VAL A 84 2.93 9.63 17.78
N LYS A 85 3.63 9.53 18.91
CA LYS A 85 5.03 9.07 19.05
C LYS A 85 5.16 8.08 20.20
N THR A 86 6.15 7.21 20.11
CA THR A 86 6.57 6.35 21.22
C THR A 86 7.32 7.15 22.29
N ALA A 87 7.57 6.53 23.44
CA ALA A 87 8.39 7.12 24.50
C ALA A 87 9.83 7.44 24.04
N GLU A 88 10.36 6.65 23.10
CA GLU A 88 11.68 6.82 22.48
C GLU A 88 11.68 7.85 21.33
N GLY A 89 10.55 8.51 21.06
CA GLY A 89 10.43 9.55 20.05
C GLY A 89 10.18 9.06 18.62
N LYS A 90 10.05 7.75 18.38
CA LYS A 90 9.69 7.23 17.05
C LYS A 90 8.26 7.59 16.70
N LEU A 91 7.99 7.85 15.43
CA LEU A 91 6.62 8.05 14.95
C LEU A 91 5.77 6.79 15.15
N ILE A 92 4.49 6.97 15.45
CA ILE A 92 3.49 5.93 15.31
C ILE A 92 2.74 6.22 14.02
N LEU A 93 2.88 5.34 13.03
CA LEU A 93 2.16 5.42 11.76
C LEU A 93 0.95 4.49 11.81
N GLY A 94 -0.16 4.90 11.19
CA GLY A 94 -1.29 4.03 10.94
C GLY A 94 -1.09 3.14 9.71
N SER A 95 -2.09 2.36 9.35
CA SER A 95 -2.12 1.62 8.08
C SER A 95 -2.19 2.55 6.85
N GLU A 96 -2.67 3.77 7.04
CA GLU A 96 -2.74 4.85 6.06
C GLU A 96 -2.24 6.16 6.70
N GLU A 97 -1.51 6.98 5.92
CA GLU A 97 -1.00 8.28 6.37
C GLU A 97 -1.04 9.32 5.26
N TRP A 98 -0.97 10.60 5.65
CA TRP A 98 -0.73 11.69 4.73
C TRP A 98 0.76 11.87 4.53
N VAL A 99 1.20 11.80 3.26
CA VAL A 99 2.57 12.05 2.82
C VAL A 99 2.60 13.34 2.03
N TYR A 100 3.28 14.35 2.53
CA TYR A 100 3.51 15.58 1.81
C TYR A 100 4.82 15.49 1.02
N ILE A 101 4.78 15.91 -0.24
CA ILE A 101 5.96 15.95 -1.14
C ILE A 101 6.29 17.41 -1.42
N PRO A 102 7.36 17.97 -0.81
CA PRO A 102 7.68 19.40 -0.92
C PRO A 102 7.88 19.88 -2.35
N GLY A 103 8.48 19.05 -3.21
CA GLY A 103 8.71 19.40 -4.61
C GLY A 103 7.45 19.55 -5.46
N LEU A 104 6.31 19.08 -4.96
CA LEU A 104 5.00 19.18 -5.60
C LEU A 104 4.04 20.10 -4.84
N ASP A 105 4.43 20.52 -3.65
CA ASP A 105 3.56 21.24 -2.71
C ASP A 105 2.21 20.53 -2.48
N GLN A 106 2.26 19.20 -2.39
CA GLN A 106 1.05 18.37 -2.38
C GLN A 106 1.13 17.27 -1.32
N SER A 107 0.01 17.05 -0.61
CA SER A 107 -0.18 15.91 0.30
C SER A 107 -0.98 14.80 -0.37
N PHE A 108 -0.45 13.58 -0.31
CA PHE A 108 -1.06 12.38 -0.87
C PHE A 108 -1.52 11.42 0.24
N LYS A 109 -2.65 10.81 0.03
CA LYS A 109 -3.06 9.64 0.82
C LYS A 109 -2.15 8.48 0.47
N SER A 110 -1.55 7.87 1.47
CA SER A 110 -0.53 6.82 1.30
C SER A 110 -0.85 5.61 2.14
N LYS A 111 -0.55 4.43 1.62
CA LYS A 111 -0.58 3.18 2.37
C LYS A 111 0.78 2.95 3.02
N ILE A 112 0.78 2.54 4.28
CA ILE A 112 1.97 2.04 4.97
C ILE A 112 2.01 0.53 4.78
N ASP A 113 3.02 0.04 4.07
CA ASP A 113 3.12 -1.37 3.68
C ASP A 113 4.36 -2.01 4.32
N SER A 114 4.13 -2.75 5.40
CA SER A 114 5.18 -3.47 6.12
C SER A 114 5.72 -4.69 5.35
N GLY A 115 5.02 -5.14 4.31
CA GLY A 115 5.47 -6.21 3.41
C GLY A 115 6.35 -5.71 2.27
N ALA A 116 6.28 -4.42 1.93
CA ALA A 116 7.07 -3.83 0.86
C ALA A 116 8.44 -3.36 1.37
N THR A 117 9.53 -3.82 0.75
CA THR A 117 10.88 -3.35 1.10
C THR A 117 11.11 -1.90 0.68
N THR A 118 10.64 -1.50 -0.50
CA THR A 118 10.86 -0.17 -1.11
C THR A 118 9.55 0.55 -1.28
N SER A 119 9.56 1.86 -1.11
CA SER A 119 8.40 2.71 -1.40
C SER A 119 8.13 2.81 -2.89
N SER A 120 6.91 3.18 -3.27
CA SER A 120 6.53 3.43 -4.66
C SER A 120 5.64 4.66 -4.80
N ILE A 121 5.73 5.35 -5.95
CA ILE A 121 4.91 6.51 -6.26
C ILE A 121 4.29 6.36 -7.65
N SER A 122 3.07 6.87 -7.80
CA SER A 122 2.39 6.92 -9.11
C SER A 122 3.18 7.80 -10.07
N ALA A 123 3.55 7.23 -11.22
CA ALA A 123 4.27 7.94 -12.26
C ALA A 123 3.80 7.47 -13.63
N VAL A 124 3.53 8.43 -14.51
CA VAL A 124 3.20 8.22 -15.92
C VAL A 124 4.25 8.88 -16.80
N ASP A 125 4.28 8.53 -18.09
CA ASP A 125 5.22 9.05 -19.07
C ASP A 125 6.68 8.92 -18.62
N VAL A 126 7.00 7.77 -18.03
CA VAL A 126 8.32 7.47 -17.47
C VAL A 126 9.30 7.21 -18.61
N VAL A 127 10.17 8.20 -18.90
CA VAL A 127 11.15 8.14 -19.99
C VAL A 127 12.56 8.34 -19.42
N PRO A 128 13.38 7.28 -19.40
CA PRO A 128 14.80 7.39 -19.05
C PRO A 128 15.57 8.15 -20.13
N PHE A 129 16.56 8.92 -19.72
CA PHE A 129 17.49 9.61 -20.61
C PHE A 129 18.85 9.77 -19.93
N GLU A 130 19.88 10.07 -20.71
CA GLU A 130 21.21 10.35 -20.19
C GLU A 130 21.42 11.86 -20.10
N ARG A 131 22.05 12.30 -19.02
CA ARG A 131 22.51 13.66 -18.83
C ARG A 131 23.86 13.66 -18.12
N GLU A 132 24.87 14.22 -18.75
CA GLU A 132 26.23 14.35 -18.19
C GLU A 132 26.82 13.01 -17.72
N GLY A 133 26.62 11.94 -18.51
CA GLY A 133 27.11 10.59 -18.20
C GLY A 133 26.35 9.88 -17.05
N LYS A 134 25.19 10.39 -16.64
CA LYS A 134 24.34 9.78 -15.59
C LYS A 134 22.96 9.48 -16.13
N ASP A 135 22.40 8.39 -15.64
CA ASP A 135 21.01 8.03 -15.93
C ASP A 135 20.04 8.96 -15.19
N TRP A 136 19.13 9.55 -15.93
CA TRP A 136 18.02 10.37 -15.45
C TRP A 136 16.70 9.80 -15.94
N VAL A 137 15.62 10.20 -15.27
CA VAL A 137 14.26 9.87 -15.69
C VAL A 137 13.41 11.12 -15.64
N LYS A 138 12.61 11.33 -16.69
CA LYS A 138 11.52 12.28 -16.69
C LYS A 138 10.20 11.54 -16.56
N PHE A 139 9.25 12.12 -15.82
CA PHE A 139 7.96 11.55 -15.54
C PHE A 139 6.99 12.62 -15.05
N ARG A 140 5.71 12.28 -14.98
CA ARG A 140 4.69 13.07 -14.28
C ARG A 140 4.05 12.23 -13.20
N ILE A 141 3.61 12.88 -12.13
CA ILE A 141 2.76 12.24 -11.12
C ILE A 141 1.33 12.48 -11.53
N GLU A 142 0.58 11.40 -11.71
CA GLU A 142 -0.84 11.45 -12.05
C GLU A 142 -1.61 10.49 -11.16
N HIS A 143 -2.65 11.02 -10.50
CA HIS A 143 -3.57 10.22 -9.71
C HIS A 143 -4.88 10.99 -9.47
N ASN A 144 -5.99 10.42 -9.90
CA ASN A 144 -7.31 11.05 -9.83
C ASN A 144 -7.29 12.43 -10.52
N LYS A 145 -7.56 13.50 -9.74
CA LYS A 145 -7.57 14.90 -10.23
C LYS A 145 -6.21 15.61 -10.08
N ILE A 146 -5.19 14.91 -9.57
CA ILE A 146 -3.84 15.46 -9.37
C ILE A 146 -3.01 15.11 -10.59
N SER A 147 -2.42 16.12 -11.23
CA SER A 147 -1.46 15.98 -12.31
C SER A 147 -0.34 16.99 -12.08
N SER A 148 0.91 16.50 -12.02
CA SER A 148 2.07 17.37 -11.87
C SER A 148 2.57 17.87 -13.21
N GLN A 149 3.42 18.91 -13.20
CA GLN A 149 4.33 19.21 -14.32
C GLN A 149 5.32 18.05 -14.51
N GLU A 150 6.02 18.05 -15.66
CA GLU A 150 7.11 17.11 -15.90
C GLU A 150 8.23 17.29 -14.87
N ILE A 151 8.65 16.20 -14.28
CA ILE A 151 9.70 16.14 -13.27
C ILE A 151 10.86 15.36 -13.87
N SER A 152 12.09 15.87 -13.70
CA SER A 152 13.30 15.17 -14.10
C SER A 152 14.19 14.97 -12.89
N LEU A 153 14.55 13.73 -12.58
CA LEU A 153 15.40 13.35 -11.46
C LEU A 153 16.46 12.32 -11.88
N PRO A 154 17.61 12.30 -11.21
CA PRO A 154 18.60 11.26 -11.44
C PRO A 154 18.05 9.90 -10.98
N ILE A 155 18.34 8.86 -11.73
CA ILE A 155 18.05 7.48 -11.34
C ILE A 155 19.12 7.04 -10.34
N LEU A 156 18.67 6.69 -9.11
CA LEU A 156 19.55 6.14 -8.08
C LEU A 156 20.00 4.72 -8.46
N ARG A 157 19.08 3.90 -8.91
CA ARG A 157 19.26 2.50 -9.33
C ARG A 157 18.05 2.00 -10.10
N TRP A 158 18.22 0.84 -10.71
CA TRP A 158 17.13 0.08 -11.33
C TRP A 158 16.66 -1.06 -10.42
N ALA A 159 15.38 -1.11 -10.10
CA ALA A 159 14.77 -2.20 -9.36
C ALA A 159 14.18 -3.22 -10.35
N LYS A 160 14.45 -4.51 -10.11
CA LYS A 160 13.78 -5.61 -10.80
C LYS A 160 12.57 -6.03 -9.97
N ILE A 161 11.37 -5.83 -10.48
CA ILE A 161 10.13 -6.17 -9.82
C ILE A 161 9.56 -7.43 -10.47
N LYS A 162 9.45 -8.49 -9.70
CA LYS A 162 8.78 -9.72 -10.12
C LYS A 162 7.28 -9.53 -9.90
N GLN A 163 6.50 -9.60 -10.98
CA GLN A 163 5.04 -9.54 -10.87
C GLN A 163 4.49 -10.96 -10.67
N ALA A 164 3.46 -11.09 -9.83
CA ALA A 164 2.86 -12.40 -9.54
C ALA A 164 2.30 -13.08 -10.80
N ASN A 165 1.88 -12.30 -11.79
CA ASN A 165 1.22 -12.78 -13.00
C ASN A 165 2.12 -12.75 -14.26
N SER A 166 3.44 -12.56 -14.11
CA SER A 166 4.38 -12.50 -15.24
C SER A 166 5.65 -13.29 -14.94
N ALA A 167 6.08 -14.09 -15.89
CA ALA A 167 7.37 -14.78 -15.83
C ALA A 167 8.55 -13.80 -15.96
N GLU A 168 8.31 -12.62 -16.52
CA GLU A 168 9.33 -11.60 -16.73
C GLU A 168 9.35 -10.58 -15.59
N SER A 169 10.56 -10.19 -15.19
CA SER A 169 10.76 -9.10 -14.22
C SER A 169 10.73 -7.75 -14.93
N GLN A 170 9.92 -6.83 -14.45
CA GLN A 170 9.91 -5.45 -14.93
C GLN A 170 11.04 -4.65 -14.27
N LYS A 171 11.86 -3.97 -15.07
CA LYS A 171 12.82 -2.98 -14.57
C LYS A 171 12.11 -1.65 -14.33
N ARG A 172 12.24 -1.10 -13.13
CA ARG A 172 11.69 0.21 -12.78
C ARG A 172 12.79 1.13 -12.26
N PRO A 173 12.83 2.41 -12.70
CA PRO A 173 13.77 3.36 -12.13
C PRO A 173 13.40 3.67 -10.68
N VAL A 174 14.40 3.82 -9.84
CA VAL A 174 14.28 4.28 -8.46
C VAL A 174 14.87 5.67 -8.37
N ILE A 175 14.09 6.58 -7.82
CA ILE A 175 14.51 7.96 -7.56
C ILE A 175 14.49 8.23 -6.06
N THR A 176 15.21 9.24 -5.61
CA THR A 176 15.15 9.74 -4.24
C THR A 176 14.40 11.07 -4.22
N ALA A 177 13.41 11.18 -3.33
CA ALA A 177 12.65 12.41 -3.14
C ALA A 177 12.53 12.77 -1.65
N TRP A 178 12.43 14.08 -1.36
CA TRP A 178 12.05 14.54 -0.03
C TRP A 178 10.56 14.33 0.21
N ILE A 179 10.22 13.79 1.36
CA ILE A 179 8.83 13.68 1.84
C ILE A 179 8.73 14.14 3.28
N GLN A 180 7.51 14.43 3.70
CA GLN A 180 7.19 14.75 5.09
C GLN A 180 5.97 13.96 5.54
N VAL A 181 6.10 13.32 6.71
CA VAL A 181 5.00 12.62 7.40
C VAL A 181 4.95 13.17 8.83
N GLY A 182 3.82 13.79 9.16
CA GLY A 182 3.75 14.53 10.42
C GLY A 182 4.79 15.66 10.49
N ASP A 183 5.63 15.62 11.51
CA ASP A 183 6.72 16.58 11.75
C ASP A 183 8.10 16.09 11.20
N ILE A 184 8.21 14.85 10.72
CA ILE A 184 9.46 14.32 10.18
C ILE A 184 9.53 14.56 8.67
N LYS A 185 10.65 15.19 8.24
CA LYS A 185 11.00 15.40 6.84
C LYS A 185 12.28 14.61 6.52
N GLU A 186 12.16 13.64 5.62
CA GLU A 186 13.23 12.72 5.26
C GLU A 186 13.28 12.45 3.76
N LYS A 187 14.43 11.96 3.29
CA LYS A 187 14.56 11.42 1.94
C LYS A 187 14.05 9.98 1.90
N ALA A 188 13.27 9.67 0.88
CA ALA A 188 12.81 8.30 0.62
C ALA A 188 13.08 7.90 -0.82
N ASP A 189 13.37 6.62 -1.02
CA ASP A 189 13.57 6.02 -2.34
C ASP A 189 12.26 5.46 -2.86
N PHE A 190 11.90 5.87 -4.07
CA PHE A 190 10.66 5.46 -4.72
C PHE A 190 10.91 4.74 -6.03
N THR A 191 10.30 3.58 -6.21
CA THR A 191 10.10 3.02 -7.55
C THR A 191 9.01 3.79 -8.26
N LEU A 192 9.25 4.15 -9.53
CA LEU A 192 8.25 4.78 -10.39
C LEU A 192 7.38 3.70 -11.04
N THR A 193 6.07 3.82 -10.89
CA THR A 193 5.11 2.87 -11.49
C THR A 193 3.76 3.53 -11.69
N ASP A 194 3.05 3.18 -12.75
CA ASP A 194 1.68 3.67 -12.96
C ASP A 194 0.75 3.11 -11.87
N ARG A 195 0.22 4.02 -11.07
CA ARG A 195 -0.74 3.74 -9.99
C ARG A 195 -2.01 4.58 -10.11
N LYS A 196 -2.22 5.25 -11.26
CA LYS A 196 -3.34 6.18 -11.45
C LYS A 196 -4.71 5.54 -11.21
N HIS A 197 -4.82 4.22 -11.42
CA HIS A 197 -6.05 3.44 -11.21
C HIS A 197 -6.13 2.75 -9.84
N LEU A 198 -5.10 2.90 -9.00
CA LEU A 198 -5.05 2.30 -7.68
C LEU A 198 -5.52 3.29 -6.62
N GLU A 199 -5.95 2.78 -5.47
CA GLU A 199 -6.46 3.63 -4.37
C GLU A 199 -5.39 4.58 -3.82
N TYR A 200 -4.13 4.10 -3.73
CA TYR A 200 -3.02 4.88 -3.14
C TYR A 200 -1.99 5.26 -4.19
N PRO A 201 -1.80 6.57 -4.44
CA PRO A 201 -0.73 7.04 -5.34
C PRO A 201 0.66 6.83 -4.75
N VAL A 202 0.77 6.74 -3.44
CA VAL A 202 2.03 6.52 -2.72
C VAL A 202 1.88 5.33 -1.80
N ILE A 203 2.90 4.47 -1.79
CA ILE A 203 3.09 3.43 -0.78
C ILE A 203 4.43 3.70 -0.10
N LEU A 204 4.44 3.72 1.23
CA LEU A 204 5.66 3.76 2.02
C LEU A 204 6.03 2.35 2.47
N GLY A 205 7.20 1.90 2.03
CA GLY A 205 7.79 0.61 2.39
C GLY A 205 8.74 0.71 3.58
N GLN A 206 9.25 -0.44 4.01
CA GLN A 206 10.15 -0.58 5.16
C GLN A 206 11.39 0.33 5.07
N SER A 207 11.92 0.57 3.87
CA SER A 207 13.11 1.44 3.68
C SER A 207 12.92 2.86 4.19
N PHE A 208 11.67 3.34 4.27
CA PHE A 208 11.36 4.65 4.84
C PHE A 208 11.24 4.59 6.37
N PHE A 209 10.42 3.67 6.90
CA PHE A 209 9.99 3.77 8.31
C PHE A 209 10.75 2.86 9.29
N ARG A 210 11.59 1.91 8.81
CA ARG A 210 12.26 0.90 9.64
C ARG A 210 12.91 1.47 10.90
N ASP A 211 13.60 2.59 10.80
CA ASP A 211 14.40 3.13 11.89
C ASP A 211 13.71 4.30 12.62
N ILE A 212 12.71 4.92 11.98
CA ILE A 212 12.08 6.17 12.45
C ILE A 212 10.65 6.02 12.96
N ALA A 213 10.00 4.88 12.70
CA ALA A 213 8.60 4.68 13.06
C ALA A 213 8.29 3.23 13.44
N ILE A 214 7.16 3.07 14.13
CA ILE A 214 6.43 1.81 14.28
C ILE A 214 5.09 1.93 13.56
N VAL A 215 4.52 0.80 13.14
CA VAL A 215 3.23 0.77 12.44
C VAL A 215 2.17 0.14 13.33
N ASP A 216 1.15 0.92 13.65
CA ASP A 216 -0.07 0.46 14.33
C ASP A 216 -1.17 0.29 13.28
N VAL A 217 -1.38 -0.93 12.82
CA VAL A 217 -2.33 -1.25 11.74
C VAL A 217 -3.79 -1.04 12.13
N SER A 218 -4.09 -0.92 13.43
CA SER A 218 -5.45 -0.64 13.91
C SER A 218 -5.87 0.81 13.70
N ARG A 219 -4.91 1.70 13.41
CA ARG A 219 -5.11 3.14 13.28
C ARG A 219 -4.92 3.60 11.83
N LYS A 220 -5.46 4.79 11.52
CA LYS A 220 -5.27 5.49 10.24
C LYS A 220 -5.07 6.97 10.50
N PHE A 221 -4.25 7.62 9.68
CA PHE A 221 -3.99 9.06 9.74
C PHE A 221 -3.62 9.53 11.14
N VAL A 222 -2.66 8.82 11.75
CA VAL A 222 -2.15 9.11 13.09
C VAL A 222 -1.38 10.41 13.10
N GLN A 223 -0.64 10.65 12.00
CA GLN A 223 0.14 11.86 11.83
C GLN A 223 -0.69 12.98 11.20
N SER A 224 -0.42 14.22 11.64
CA SER A 224 -1.13 15.38 11.11
C SER A 224 -0.82 15.61 9.63
N LYS A 225 -1.85 15.94 8.86
CA LYS A 225 -1.69 16.34 7.46
C LYS A 225 -1.03 17.72 7.39
N LYS A 226 0.02 17.85 6.59
CA LYS A 226 0.56 19.17 6.25
C LYS A 226 -0.43 19.90 5.33
N LYS A 227 -0.71 21.13 5.68
CA LYS A 227 -1.53 22.06 4.90
C LYS A 227 -0.66 22.81 3.90
#